data_7ffb78621227c84b4143de79b4c2270a
#
_entry.id   7ffb78621227c84b4143de79b4c2270a
#
_cell.length_a   1.000
_cell.length_b   1.000
_cell.length_c   1.000
_cell.angle_alpha   90.00
_cell.angle_beta   90.00
_cell.angle_gamma   90.00
#
_symmetry.space_group_name_H-M   'P 1'
#
loop_
_entity.id
_entity.type
_entity.pdbx_description
1 polymer ?
#
loop_
_entity_poly.entity_id
_entity_poly.type
_entity_poly.pdbx_seq_one_letter_code
_entity_poly.pdbx_strand_id
1 'polypeptide(L)'
;MRREGYIIEEITQYHNMYNSFDKVLQGSKRKNSVQGRVLLAQREEVIKELTELIAKGEFRVKDYHERDIIEGGKLRRIQILSMKDRIAIHAIMNVVDEHLRKRFIRTTSASIKNRGMHDLKEYIQRDMRENPEGTRFCYKFDISKFYESVNQEFVMYCVRRVFKDEKLIAMLDNFVHMMPNGLSIGLRSSQGLANLLLSVFLDHYIKDKYGVRYFYRYCDDGAVLAGSKAELWNIRDTIHGLIEDIDLKVKSNERVFPVTEGIDFLGYVIYPNHSELRKRIKKRFARKMHTVKSRKRRSELIASFYGMAKHADCNNLFNKLTGKNMRSFKDLNVAFKPEDGKKRFAGTVVSIRELVNLPIIVKDFETGIKTEQGEGRCIVSIEVNGEMKKFFTNSEEMKNILTQIREMPDGFPFETTIKTEAFGKGRTKYVFS
;
A
#
# COMPACT_ATOMS: atom_id res chain seq x y z
N MET A 1 25.08 -5.87 5.57
CA MET A 1 24.13 -5.33 4.56
C MET A 1 24.71 -4.05 3.94
N ARG A 2 24.67 -3.87 2.60
CA ARG A 2 25.21 -2.65 1.96
C ARG A 2 24.30 -1.46 2.26
N ARG A 3 24.87 -0.31 2.68
CA ARG A 3 24.14 0.92 2.95
C ARG A 3 23.75 1.63 1.64
N GLU A 4 22.57 2.25 1.63
CA GLU A 4 22.04 3.01 0.50
C GLU A 4 22.65 4.42 0.45
N GLY A 5 22.90 4.95 -0.74
CA GLY A 5 23.41 6.32 -0.95
C GLY A 5 22.78 6.93 -2.20
N TYR A 6 23.09 8.20 -2.47
CA TYR A 6 22.53 8.99 -3.59
C TYR A 6 21.01 9.19 -3.49
N ILE A 7 20.49 9.17 -2.26
CA ILE A 7 19.05 9.27 -2.00
C ILE A 7 18.54 10.71 -2.20
N ILE A 8 19.38 11.70 -1.96
CA ILE A 8 19.03 13.11 -2.13
C ILE A 8 18.67 13.41 -3.60
N GLU A 9 19.41 12.87 -4.56
CA GLU A 9 19.15 13.04 -5.98
C GLU A 9 17.78 12.45 -6.38
N GLU A 10 17.40 11.32 -5.81
CA GLU A 10 16.07 10.72 -6.03
C GLU A 10 14.96 11.59 -5.41
N ILE A 11 15.19 12.12 -4.20
CA ILE A 11 14.21 12.97 -3.50
C ILE A 11 13.94 14.24 -4.28
N THR A 12 15.00 14.89 -4.78
CA THR A 12 14.93 16.20 -5.45
C THR A 12 14.50 16.14 -6.91
N GLN A 13 14.20 14.95 -7.44
CA GLN A 13 13.66 14.82 -8.78
C GLN A 13 12.34 15.59 -8.94
N TYR A 14 12.20 16.27 -10.09
CA TYR A 14 11.05 17.10 -10.42
C TYR A 14 9.71 16.41 -10.12
N HIS A 15 9.49 15.21 -10.66
CA HIS A 15 8.23 14.50 -10.49
C HIS A 15 7.92 14.18 -9.02
N ASN A 16 8.92 13.87 -8.18
CA ASN A 16 8.70 13.58 -6.77
C ASN A 16 8.29 14.83 -5.99
N MET A 17 8.95 15.97 -6.25
CA MET A 17 8.65 17.24 -5.58
C MET A 17 7.24 17.74 -5.94
N TYR A 18 6.88 17.75 -7.23
CA TYR A 18 5.56 18.18 -7.71
C TYR A 18 4.45 17.24 -7.24
N ASN A 19 4.64 15.94 -7.33
CA ASN A 19 3.66 14.97 -6.81
C ASN A 19 3.45 15.12 -5.29
N SER A 20 4.50 15.43 -4.55
CA SER A 20 4.42 15.65 -3.10
C SER A 20 3.64 16.91 -2.76
N PHE A 21 3.86 17.99 -3.50
CA PHE A 21 3.09 19.22 -3.40
C PHE A 21 1.60 18.96 -3.64
N ASP A 22 1.25 18.36 -4.77
CA ASP A 22 -0.13 18.07 -5.14
C ASP A 22 -0.81 17.12 -4.14
N LYS A 23 -0.09 16.12 -3.65
CA LYS A 23 -0.61 15.15 -2.69
C LYS A 23 -0.92 15.77 -1.32
N VAL A 24 -0.05 16.62 -0.82
CA VAL A 24 -0.27 17.31 0.47
C VAL A 24 -1.44 18.28 0.37
N LEU A 25 -1.60 18.96 -0.75
CA LEU A 25 -2.71 19.90 -0.97
C LEU A 25 -3.99 19.21 -1.50
N GLN A 26 -3.99 17.89 -1.65
CA GLN A 26 -5.17 17.15 -2.13
C GLN A 26 -6.39 17.35 -1.23
N GLY A 27 -7.51 17.70 -1.84
CA GLY A 27 -8.83 17.89 -1.19
C GLY A 27 -9.20 19.35 -0.97
N SER A 28 -10.50 19.64 -1.13
CA SER A 28 -11.05 21.00 -1.12
C SER A 28 -10.72 21.80 0.16
N LYS A 29 -10.76 21.15 1.32
CA LYS A 29 -10.47 21.83 2.60
C LYS A 29 -9.03 22.35 2.67
N ARG A 30 -8.05 21.61 2.17
CA ARG A 30 -6.65 22.03 2.17
C ARG A 30 -6.38 23.08 1.11
N LYS A 31 -6.85 22.87 -0.12
CA LYS A 31 -6.72 23.85 -1.21
C LYS A 31 -7.33 25.20 -0.88
N ASN A 32 -8.50 25.20 -0.24
CA ASN A 32 -9.24 26.43 0.07
C ASN A 32 -8.86 27.07 1.42
N SER A 33 -7.95 26.45 2.20
CA SER A 33 -7.41 27.09 3.40
C SER A 33 -6.50 28.27 3.03
N VAL A 34 -6.29 29.20 3.97
CA VAL A 34 -5.39 30.35 3.76
C VAL A 34 -4.01 29.87 3.31
N GLN A 35 -3.39 28.96 4.06
CA GLN A 35 -2.08 28.40 3.70
C GLN A 35 -2.12 27.70 2.34
N GLY A 36 -3.17 26.94 2.03
CA GLY A 36 -3.27 26.22 0.76
C GLY A 36 -3.35 27.17 -0.45
N ARG A 37 -4.10 28.27 -0.35
CA ARG A 37 -4.19 29.27 -1.43
C ARG A 37 -2.85 29.98 -1.66
N VAL A 38 -2.15 30.37 -0.60
CA VAL A 38 -0.82 30.98 -0.69
C VAL A 38 0.17 30.04 -1.35
N LEU A 39 0.24 28.78 -0.90
CA LEU A 39 1.14 27.77 -1.48
C LEU A 39 0.82 27.51 -2.97
N LEU A 40 -0.47 27.46 -3.34
CA LEU A 40 -0.86 27.29 -4.74
C LEU A 40 -0.46 28.48 -5.63
N ALA A 41 -0.56 29.70 -5.11
CA ALA A 41 -0.12 30.91 -5.85
C ALA A 41 1.41 30.96 -6.02
N GLN A 42 2.18 30.44 -5.07
CA GLN A 42 3.64 30.43 -5.05
C GLN A 42 4.22 29.04 -5.33
N ARG A 43 3.51 28.21 -6.09
CA ARG A 43 3.86 26.79 -6.27
C ARG A 43 5.31 26.57 -6.71
N GLU A 44 5.72 27.24 -7.76
CA GLU A 44 7.04 27.05 -8.36
C GLU A 44 8.16 27.52 -7.41
N GLU A 45 7.96 28.66 -6.75
CA GLU A 45 8.91 29.23 -5.78
C GLU A 45 9.08 28.30 -4.58
N VAL A 46 7.97 27.80 -4.02
CA VAL A 46 7.97 26.88 -2.87
C VAL A 46 8.65 25.56 -3.23
N ILE A 47 8.36 25.00 -4.40
CA ILE A 47 8.99 23.75 -4.83
C ILE A 47 10.49 23.96 -5.03
N LYS A 48 10.90 25.05 -5.69
CA LYS A 48 12.31 25.38 -5.89
C LYS A 48 13.04 25.53 -4.56
N GLU A 49 12.50 26.34 -3.65
CA GLU A 49 13.08 26.54 -2.32
C GLU A 49 13.24 25.23 -1.53
N LEU A 50 12.18 24.40 -1.49
CA LEU A 50 12.25 23.12 -0.79
C LEU A 50 13.24 22.16 -1.45
N THR A 51 13.33 22.15 -2.78
CA THR A 51 14.28 21.34 -3.52
C THR A 51 15.73 21.75 -3.18
N GLU A 52 16.02 23.04 -3.12
CA GLU A 52 17.35 23.56 -2.75
C GLU A 52 17.71 23.22 -1.31
N LEU A 53 16.78 23.42 -0.35
CA LEU A 53 17.00 23.07 1.06
C LEU A 53 17.27 21.56 1.25
N ILE A 54 16.52 20.71 0.55
CA ILE A 54 16.73 19.26 0.59
C ILE A 54 18.06 18.87 -0.07
N ALA A 55 18.39 19.42 -1.24
CA ALA A 55 19.63 19.14 -1.94
C ALA A 55 20.87 19.50 -1.10
N LYS A 56 20.79 20.58 -0.35
CA LYS A 56 21.86 21.00 0.60
C LYS A 56 21.86 20.16 1.89
N GLY A 57 20.78 19.45 2.20
CA GLY A 57 20.59 18.78 3.49
C GLY A 57 20.24 19.72 4.63
N GLU A 58 19.74 20.91 4.31
CA GLU A 58 19.45 21.99 5.26
C GLU A 58 17.99 22.07 5.70
N PHE A 59 17.09 21.28 5.07
CA PHE A 59 15.69 21.26 5.49
C PHE A 59 15.57 20.79 6.94
N ARG A 60 14.87 21.57 7.76
CA ARG A 60 14.57 21.27 9.18
C ARG A 60 13.14 21.65 9.50
N VAL A 61 12.45 20.79 10.25
CA VAL A 61 11.21 21.14 10.93
C VAL A 61 11.60 21.98 12.15
N LYS A 62 11.11 23.22 12.19
CA LYS A 62 11.44 24.15 13.30
C LYS A 62 10.30 24.23 14.31
N ASP A 63 9.05 24.23 13.84
CA ASP A 63 7.88 24.48 14.66
C ASP A 63 6.75 23.50 14.37
N TYR A 64 5.96 23.22 15.39
CA TYR A 64 4.73 22.45 15.28
C TYR A 64 3.68 22.94 16.28
N HIS A 65 2.41 22.69 15.98
CA HIS A 65 1.32 22.92 16.92
C HIS A 65 0.85 21.61 17.51
N GLU A 66 0.56 21.59 18.80
CA GLU A 66 -0.01 20.42 19.45
C GLU A 66 -1.54 20.51 19.47
N ARG A 67 -2.17 19.36 19.30
CA ARG A 67 -3.60 19.23 19.41
C ARG A 67 -3.98 17.91 20.06
N ASP A 68 -4.83 17.98 21.06
CA ASP A 68 -5.41 16.80 21.67
C ASP A 68 -6.62 16.30 20.85
N ILE A 69 -6.61 15.00 20.53
CA ILE A 69 -7.69 14.31 19.83
C ILE A 69 -8.14 13.09 20.63
N ILE A 70 -9.42 12.76 20.55
CA ILE A 70 -9.94 11.52 21.13
C ILE A 70 -10.07 10.48 20.02
N GLU A 71 -9.22 9.47 20.03
CA GLU A 71 -9.26 8.36 19.11
C GLU A 71 -9.52 7.03 19.82
N GLY A 72 -10.62 6.38 19.46
CA GLY A 72 -11.02 5.11 20.08
C GLY A 72 -11.31 5.18 21.59
N GLY A 73 -11.60 6.38 22.12
CA GLY A 73 -11.80 6.64 23.56
C GLY A 73 -10.52 6.96 24.34
N LYS A 74 -9.37 7.05 23.66
CA LYS A 74 -8.10 7.46 24.25
C LYS A 74 -7.75 8.88 23.80
N LEU A 75 -7.30 9.71 24.73
CA LEU A 75 -6.72 11.02 24.45
C LEU A 75 -5.35 10.80 23.80
N ARG A 76 -5.12 11.46 22.66
CA ARG A 76 -3.82 11.47 21.97
C ARG A 76 -3.41 12.88 21.66
N ARG A 77 -2.18 13.26 21.96
CA ARG A 77 -1.59 14.53 21.57
C ARG A 77 -0.86 14.35 20.25
N ILE A 78 -1.33 15.05 19.22
CA ILE A 78 -0.74 15.00 17.89
C ILE A 78 -0.03 16.31 17.57
N GLN A 79 1.05 16.23 16.81
CA GLN A 79 1.81 17.37 16.32
C GLN A 79 1.35 17.70 14.90
N ILE A 80 0.99 18.95 14.67
CA ILE A 80 0.51 19.48 13.41
C ILE A 80 1.56 20.44 12.83
N LEU A 81 2.09 20.08 11.67
CA LEU A 81 3.10 20.83 10.95
C LEU A 81 2.47 21.77 9.91
N SER A 82 3.23 22.78 9.50
CA SER A 82 2.88 23.63 8.36
C SER A 82 2.66 22.78 7.10
N MET A 83 1.85 23.25 6.15
CA MET A 83 1.69 22.51 4.87
C MET A 83 2.99 22.47 4.08
N LYS A 84 3.84 23.51 4.17
CA LYS A 84 5.15 23.56 3.52
C LYS A 84 6.09 22.48 4.05
N ASP A 85 6.19 22.32 5.37
CA ASP A 85 7.00 21.25 5.97
C ASP A 85 6.48 19.88 5.58
N ARG A 86 5.14 19.72 5.55
CA ARG A 86 4.52 18.46 5.13
C ARG A 86 4.81 18.10 3.67
N ILE A 87 4.99 19.09 2.77
CA ILE A 87 5.41 18.85 1.38
C ILE A 87 6.83 18.29 1.35
N ALA A 88 7.77 18.93 2.06
CA ALA A 88 9.15 18.48 2.11
C ALA A 88 9.28 17.08 2.73
N ILE A 89 8.64 16.84 3.88
CA ILE A 89 8.64 15.52 4.52
C ILE A 89 7.99 14.47 3.62
N HIS A 90 6.93 14.83 2.88
CA HIS A 90 6.29 13.93 1.94
C HIS A 90 7.25 13.54 0.81
N ALA A 91 7.99 14.50 0.26
CA ALA A 91 8.98 14.25 -0.79
C ALA A 91 10.12 13.35 -0.30
N ILE A 92 10.67 13.64 0.88
CA ILE A 92 11.73 12.85 1.52
C ILE A 92 11.23 11.42 1.77
N MET A 93 10.08 11.27 2.42
CA MET A 93 9.58 9.95 2.81
C MET A 93 9.02 9.12 1.66
N ASN A 94 8.65 9.71 0.51
CA ASN A 94 8.29 8.93 -0.68
C ASN A 94 9.44 8.02 -1.12
N VAL A 95 10.65 8.54 -1.10
CA VAL A 95 11.86 7.81 -1.51
C VAL A 95 12.36 6.94 -0.37
N VAL A 96 12.49 7.50 0.84
CA VAL A 96 12.96 6.78 2.03
C VAL A 96 12.10 5.53 2.30
N ASP A 97 10.78 5.62 2.22
CA ASP A 97 9.86 4.49 2.47
C ASP A 97 10.11 3.32 1.50
N GLU A 98 10.47 3.57 0.23
CA GLU A 98 10.79 2.51 -0.74
C GLU A 98 12.09 1.78 -0.36
N HIS A 99 13.10 2.49 0.16
CA HIS A 99 14.32 1.88 0.67
C HIS A 99 14.09 1.12 1.98
N LEU A 100 13.30 1.68 2.90
CA LEU A 100 12.91 1.01 4.14
C LEU A 100 12.10 -0.26 3.89
N ARG A 101 11.20 -0.26 2.90
CA ARG A 101 10.38 -1.42 2.55
C ARG A 101 11.19 -2.67 2.23
N LYS A 102 12.37 -2.52 1.66
CA LYS A 102 13.30 -3.62 1.37
C LYS A 102 13.86 -4.28 2.64
N ARG A 103 13.75 -3.60 3.78
CA ARG A 103 14.26 -4.04 5.09
C ARG A 103 13.21 -4.75 5.94
N PHE A 104 11.95 -4.67 5.56
CA PHE A 104 10.85 -5.22 6.33
C PHE A 104 10.54 -6.64 5.89
N ILE A 105 10.35 -7.55 6.85
CA ILE A 105 9.82 -8.87 6.56
C ILE A 105 8.45 -8.77 5.88
N ARG A 106 8.05 -9.79 5.13
CA ARG A 106 6.79 -9.74 4.35
C ARG A 106 5.54 -9.57 5.23
N THR A 107 5.57 -10.11 6.43
CA THR A 107 4.45 -10.10 7.38
C THR A 107 4.44 -8.90 8.34
N THR A 108 5.30 -7.90 8.11
CA THR A 108 5.18 -6.55 8.70
C THR A 108 4.30 -5.68 7.83
N SER A 109 3.30 -5.06 8.43
CA SER A 109 2.31 -4.19 7.79
C SER A 109 2.11 -2.91 8.58
N ALA A 110 1.31 -2.01 8.10
CA ALA A 110 1.03 -0.64 8.53
C ALA A 110 1.95 0.40 7.86
N SER A 111 1.31 1.34 7.15
CA SER A 111 1.99 2.42 6.42
C SER A 111 3.04 1.97 5.40
N ILE A 112 2.95 0.74 4.97
CA ILE A 112 3.77 0.15 3.91
C ILE A 112 2.90 -0.04 2.67
N LYS A 113 3.35 0.47 1.54
CA LYS A 113 2.62 0.37 0.27
C LYS A 113 2.29 -1.09 -0.06
N ASN A 114 1.02 -1.36 -0.36
CA ASN A 114 0.48 -2.69 -0.66
C ASN A 114 0.57 -3.72 0.49
N ARG A 115 0.81 -3.28 1.74
CA ARG A 115 0.82 -4.12 2.94
C ARG A 115 -0.08 -3.51 4.01
N GLY A 116 -1.38 -3.67 3.83
CA GLY A 116 -2.41 -3.15 4.75
C GLY A 116 -2.98 -4.22 5.66
N MET A 117 -3.95 -3.81 6.50
CA MET A 117 -4.62 -4.72 7.44
C MET A 117 -5.31 -5.90 6.74
N HIS A 118 -5.86 -5.70 5.54
CA HIS A 118 -6.57 -6.75 4.81
C HIS A 118 -5.58 -7.79 4.25
N ASP A 119 -4.47 -7.32 3.68
CA ASP A 119 -3.39 -8.19 3.20
C ASP A 119 -2.82 -9.04 4.34
N LEU A 120 -2.52 -8.45 5.49
CA LEU A 120 -2.00 -9.18 6.65
C LEU A 120 -3.02 -10.19 7.22
N LYS A 121 -4.32 -9.82 7.25
CA LYS A 121 -5.40 -10.72 7.66
C LYS A 121 -5.47 -11.95 6.75
N GLU A 122 -5.36 -11.75 5.44
CA GLU A 122 -5.40 -12.85 4.46
C GLU A 122 -4.19 -13.78 4.61
N TYR A 123 -3.00 -13.24 4.94
CA TYR A 123 -1.84 -14.06 5.27
C TYR A 123 -2.09 -14.95 6.49
N ILE A 124 -2.60 -14.37 7.58
CA ILE A 124 -2.90 -15.14 8.81
C ILE A 124 -3.91 -16.25 8.50
N GLN A 125 -5.00 -15.94 7.80
CA GLN A 125 -6.02 -16.92 7.45
C GLN A 125 -5.51 -18.04 6.54
N ARG A 126 -4.69 -17.67 5.54
CA ARG A 126 -4.07 -18.63 4.65
C ARG A 126 -3.18 -19.59 5.44
N ASP A 127 -2.28 -19.07 6.26
CA ASP A 127 -1.31 -19.87 7.01
C ASP A 127 -2.02 -20.81 8.01
N MET A 128 -3.14 -20.38 8.62
CA MET A 128 -3.98 -21.24 9.46
C MET A 128 -4.67 -22.38 8.69
N ARG A 129 -5.05 -22.13 7.42
CA ARG A 129 -5.66 -23.18 6.57
C ARG A 129 -4.62 -24.15 6.02
N GLU A 130 -3.44 -23.65 5.63
CA GLU A 130 -2.37 -24.46 5.04
C GLU A 130 -1.66 -25.35 6.07
N ASN A 131 -1.56 -24.89 7.32
CA ASN A 131 -0.94 -25.66 8.40
C ASN A 131 -1.74 -25.57 9.71
N PRO A 132 -2.90 -26.24 9.81
CA PRO A 132 -3.74 -26.20 11.02
C PRO A 132 -3.01 -26.67 12.27
N GLU A 133 -2.20 -27.73 12.19
CA GLU A 133 -1.46 -28.28 13.33
C GLU A 133 -0.36 -27.34 13.83
N GLY A 134 0.36 -26.68 12.91
CA GLY A 134 1.42 -25.72 13.25
C GLY A 134 0.90 -24.35 13.67
N THR A 135 -0.42 -24.11 13.63
CA THR A 135 -1.05 -22.82 13.94
C THR A 135 -2.19 -22.93 14.93
N ARG A 136 -2.19 -23.93 15.81
CA ARG A 136 -3.28 -24.23 16.77
C ARG A 136 -3.48 -23.15 17.83
N PHE A 137 -2.40 -22.45 18.19
CA PHE A 137 -2.38 -21.43 19.23
C PHE A 137 -1.86 -20.11 18.71
N CYS A 138 -2.30 -19.01 19.31
CA CYS A 138 -1.86 -17.66 19.03
C CYS A 138 -1.34 -17.01 20.31
N TYR A 139 -0.15 -16.40 20.22
CA TYR A 139 0.33 -15.40 21.15
C TYR A 139 0.09 -14.03 20.54
N LYS A 140 -0.64 -13.18 21.23
CA LYS A 140 -0.91 -11.81 20.84
C LYS A 140 -0.35 -10.84 21.87
N PHE A 141 0.36 -9.80 21.39
CA PHE A 141 0.97 -8.76 22.19
C PHE A 141 0.81 -7.37 21.55
N ASP A 142 1.04 -6.34 22.35
CA ASP A 142 1.00 -4.93 21.96
C ASP A 142 2.09 -4.20 22.77
N ILE A 143 2.85 -3.29 22.17
CA ILE A 143 3.89 -2.52 22.84
C ILE A 143 3.26 -1.35 23.58
N SER A 144 3.67 -1.14 24.82
CA SER A 144 3.13 -0.07 25.68
C SER A 144 3.61 1.29 25.22
N LYS A 145 2.68 2.25 25.02
CA LYS A 145 2.97 3.65 24.67
C LYS A 145 4.04 3.79 23.58
N PHE A 146 4.00 2.94 22.54
CA PHE A 146 5.10 2.73 21.61
C PHE A 146 5.74 4.03 21.12
N TYR A 147 4.98 4.91 20.43
CA TYR A 147 5.54 6.16 19.89
C TYR A 147 6.12 7.10 20.96
N GLU A 148 5.53 7.13 22.14
CA GLU A 148 5.97 7.97 23.24
C GLU A 148 7.24 7.44 23.93
N SER A 149 7.45 6.11 23.86
CA SER A 149 8.53 5.42 24.59
C SER A 149 9.71 5.03 23.72
N VAL A 150 9.62 5.20 22.37
CA VAL A 150 10.73 4.88 21.46
C VAL A 150 11.97 5.69 21.84
N ASN A 151 13.09 5.00 22.07
CA ASN A 151 14.37 5.62 22.23
C ASN A 151 14.90 6.08 20.87
N GLN A 152 15.10 7.39 20.74
CA GLN A 152 15.48 8.07 19.49
C GLN A 152 16.86 7.63 18.99
N GLU A 153 17.80 7.32 19.90
CA GLU A 153 19.14 6.88 19.54
C GLU A 153 19.13 5.50 18.87
N PHE A 154 18.28 4.58 19.32
CA PHE A 154 18.11 3.30 18.62
C PHE A 154 17.52 3.48 17.21
N VAL A 155 16.60 4.43 17.03
CA VAL A 155 16.09 4.77 15.70
C VAL A 155 17.20 5.29 14.80
N MET A 156 18.01 6.23 15.30
CA MET A 156 19.13 6.79 14.53
C MET A 156 20.24 5.76 14.26
N TYR A 157 20.48 4.86 15.19
CA TYR A 157 21.34 3.70 14.93
C TYR A 157 20.84 2.88 13.73
N CYS A 158 19.53 2.58 13.67
CA CYS A 158 18.94 1.86 12.54
C CYS A 158 19.04 2.67 11.24
N VAL A 159 18.79 3.98 11.28
CA VAL A 159 18.89 4.87 10.11
C VAL A 159 20.31 4.84 9.53
N ARG A 160 21.34 4.98 10.37
CA ARG A 160 22.75 4.93 9.94
C ARG A 160 23.19 3.56 9.40
N ARG A 161 22.53 2.50 9.78
CA ARG A 161 22.76 1.16 9.19
C ARG A 161 22.17 1.00 7.80
N VAL A 162 21.11 1.76 7.48
CA VAL A 162 20.46 1.71 6.16
C VAL A 162 21.07 2.70 5.20
N PHE A 163 21.27 3.94 5.62
CA PHE A 163 21.73 5.05 4.79
C PHE A 163 23.17 5.44 5.09
N LYS A 164 23.87 5.93 4.06
CA LYS A 164 25.21 6.53 4.17
C LYS A 164 25.27 7.99 3.75
N ASP A 165 24.14 8.54 3.29
CA ASP A 165 24.02 9.94 2.89
C ASP A 165 23.84 10.81 4.11
N GLU A 166 24.91 11.53 4.51
CA GLU A 166 24.94 12.33 5.74
C GLU A 166 23.92 13.48 5.71
N LYS A 167 23.61 14.04 4.53
CA LYS A 167 22.58 15.08 4.38
C LYS A 167 21.19 14.52 4.70
N LEU A 168 20.89 13.33 4.20
CA LEU A 168 19.64 12.63 4.51
C LEU A 168 19.57 12.26 5.98
N ILE A 169 20.66 11.70 6.53
CA ILE A 169 20.72 11.31 7.95
C ILE A 169 20.47 12.52 8.85
N ALA A 170 21.06 13.68 8.55
CA ALA A 170 20.84 14.92 9.32
C ALA A 170 19.39 15.44 9.25
N MET A 171 18.69 15.24 8.12
CA MET A 171 17.26 15.57 8.02
C MET A 171 16.39 14.57 8.78
N LEU A 172 16.68 13.27 8.69
CA LEU A 172 15.96 12.25 9.44
C LEU A 172 16.19 12.37 10.94
N ASP A 173 17.38 12.76 11.35
CA ASP A 173 17.71 13.06 12.74
C ASP A 173 16.84 14.18 13.31
N ASN A 174 16.67 15.28 12.58
CA ASN A 174 15.75 16.36 12.95
C ASN A 174 14.29 15.85 13.09
N PHE A 175 13.84 14.91 12.24
CA PHE A 175 12.50 14.35 12.35
C PHE A 175 12.35 13.45 13.57
N VAL A 176 13.37 12.69 13.91
CA VAL A 176 13.40 11.82 15.09
C VAL A 176 13.41 12.65 16.36
N HIS A 177 14.26 13.67 16.42
CA HIS A 177 14.43 14.55 17.60
C HIS A 177 13.47 15.77 17.60
N MET A 178 12.43 15.77 16.77
CA MET A 178 11.40 16.82 16.79
C MET A 178 10.68 16.90 18.14
N MET A 179 10.50 15.77 18.82
CA MET A 179 9.94 15.66 20.16
C MET A 179 11.08 15.52 21.20
N PRO A 180 10.89 15.97 22.44
CA PRO A 180 11.86 15.75 23.52
C PRO A 180 12.14 14.26 23.78
N ASN A 181 11.13 13.42 23.62
CA ASN A 181 11.23 11.97 23.77
C ASN A 181 10.27 11.28 22.78
N GLY A 182 10.61 10.07 22.37
CA GLY A 182 9.78 9.28 21.49
C GLY A 182 9.68 9.84 20.07
N LEU A 183 8.68 9.41 19.33
CA LEU A 183 8.39 9.84 17.96
C LEU A 183 7.03 10.54 17.88
N SER A 184 6.95 11.57 17.05
CA SER A 184 5.70 12.32 16.83
C SER A 184 4.60 11.44 16.21
N ILE A 185 3.41 11.47 16.78
CA ILE A 185 2.22 10.78 16.23
C ILE A 185 1.68 11.46 14.97
N GLY A 186 2.01 12.74 14.75
CA GLY A 186 1.54 13.53 13.61
C GLY A 186 2.44 13.51 12.38
N LEU A 187 3.67 13.02 12.52
CA LEU A 187 4.69 13.07 11.47
C LEU A 187 4.65 11.83 10.58
N ARG A 188 4.73 12.03 9.26
CA ARG A 188 4.71 10.92 8.30
C ARG A 188 5.90 9.96 8.46
N SER A 189 7.07 10.49 8.83
CA SER A 189 8.29 9.69 9.00
C SER A 189 8.22 8.72 10.17
N SER A 190 7.46 9.07 11.23
CA SER A 190 7.45 8.30 12.48
C SER A 190 7.09 6.83 12.29
N GLN A 191 6.09 6.52 11.43
CA GLN A 191 5.67 5.13 11.22
C GLN A 191 6.70 4.30 10.47
N GLY A 192 7.34 4.86 9.44
CA GLY A 192 8.40 4.18 8.69
C GLY A 192 9.62 3.92 9.57
N LEU A 193 10.04 4.92 10.35
CA LEU A 193 11.19 4.82 11.25
C LEU A 193 10.93 3.89 12.45
N ALA A 194 9.74 3.93 13.02
CA ALA A 194 9.31 3.01 14.06
C ALA A 194 9.25 1.55 13.55
N ASN A 195 8.76 1.34 12.32
CA ASN A 195 8.81 0.03 11.69
C ASN A 195 10.25 -0.44 11.43
N LEU A 196 11.17 0.47 11.07
CA LEU A 196 12.59 0.15 10.90
C LEU A 196 13.22 -0.32 12.22
N LEU A 197 12.96 0.38 13.33
CA LEU A 197 13.43 -0.01 14.66
C LEU A 197 13.04 -1.45 14.99
N LEU A 198 11.73 -1.74 14.91
CA LEU A 198 11.23 -3.08 15.23
C LEU A 198 11.66 -4.13 14.21
N SER A 199 11.87 -3.75 12.95
CA SER A 199 12.41 -4.67 11.94
C SER A 199 13.83 -5.13 12.30
N VAL A 200 14.68 -4.21 12.74
CA VAL A 200 16.08 -4.49 13.08
C VAL A 200 16.19 -5.28 14.39
N PHE A 201 15.46 -4.89 15.42
CA PHE A 201 15.63 -5.44 16.77
C PHE A 201 14.66 -6.57 17.11
N LEU A 202 13.55 -6.71 16.40
CA LEU A 202 12.53 -7.73 16.68
C LEU A 202 12.28 -8.64 15.48
N ASP A 203 11.81 -8.10 14.34
CA ASP A 203 11.25 -8.92 13.26
C ASP A 203 12.25 -9.92 12.69
N HIS A 204 13.45 -9.47 12.34
CA HIS A 204 14.50 -10.33 11.81
C HIS A 204 15.07 -11.29 12.83
N TYR A 205 15.14 -10.90 14.12
CA TYR A 205 15.54 -11.84 15.16
C TYR A 205 14.53 -12.99 15.26
N ILE A 206 13.24 -12.67 15.33
CA ILE A 206 12.19 -13.68 15.46
C ILE A 206 12.11 -14.55 14.21
N LYS A 207 12.11 -13.96 13.00
CA LYS A 207 11.95 -14.71 11.75
C LYS A 207 13.19 -15.46 11.34
N ASP A 208 14.34 -14.78 11.31
CA ASP A 208 15.55 -15.28 10.66
C ASP A 208 16.48 -16.01 11.63
N LYS A 209 16.61 -15.50 12.87
CA LYS A 209 17.49 -16.08 13.88
C LYS A 209 16.81 -17.20 14.68
N TYR A 210 15.57 -16.98 15.14
CA TYR A 210 14.81 -17.97 15.92
C TYR A 210 13.95 -18.87 15.05
N GLY A 211 13.82 -18.59 13.74
CA GLY A 211 13.11 -19.44 12.78
C GLY A 211 11.59 -19.49 12.96
N VAL A 212 11.00 -18.51 13.64
CA VAL A 212 9.56 -18.45 13.89
C VAL A 212 8.81 -18.21 12.58
N ARG A 213 8.17 -19.26 12.06
CA ARG A 213 7.51 -19.23 10.75
C ARG A 213 6.31 -18.27 10.71
N TYR A 214 5.48 -18.25 11.71
CA TYR A 214 4.18 -17.57 11.74
C TYR A 214 4.21 -16.37 12.68
N PHE A 215 4.95 -15.34 12.29
CA PHE A 215 5.07 -14.06 12.99
C PHE A 215 4.49 -12.93 12.14
N TYR A 216 3.57 -12.15 12.70
CA TYR A 216 2.86 -11.07 12.03
C TYR A 216 2.90 -9.81 12.88
N ARG A 217 3.16 -8.67 12.28
CA ARG A 217 3.19 -7.39 12.99
C ARG A 217 2.47 -6.29 12.21
N TYR A 218 1.65 -5.54 12.92
CA TYR A 218 0.97 -4.36 12.43
C TYR A 218 1.33 -3.18 13.33
N CYS A 219 2.33 -2.38 12.97
CA CYS A 219 2.92 -1.33 13.80
C CYS A 219 3.45 -1.91 15.13
N ASP A 220 2.81 -1.59 16.25
CA ASP A 220 3.09 -2.05 17.62
C ASP A 220 2.34 -3.31 18.05
N ASP A 221 1.29 -3.68 17.32
CA ASP A 221 0.52 -4.91 17.54
C ASP A 221 1.19 -6.13 16.88
N GLY A 222 1.44 -7.19 17.62
CA GLY A 222 2.01 -8.45 17.12
C GLY A 222 1.14 -9.67 17.37
N ALA A 223 1.23 -10.66 16.46
CA ALA A 223 0.62 -11.97 16.59
C ALA A 223 1.60 -13.05 16.13
N VAL A 224 1.70 -14.14 16.90
CA VAL A 224 2.53 -15.30 16.60
C VAL A 224 1.66 -16.54 16.66
N LEU A 225 1.79 -17.43 15.67
CA LEU A 225 1.07 -18.72 15.71
C LEU A 225 2.08 -19.85 15.87
N ALA A 226 1.68 -20.87 16.63
CA ALA A 226 2.47 -22.09 16.80
C ALA A 226 1.58 -23.30 17.10
N GLY A 227 2.15 -24.49 17.01
CA GLY A 227 1.46 -25.77 17.28
C GLY A 227 1.21 -26.02 18.76
N SER A 228 1.96 -25.40 19.67
CA SER A 228 1.83 -25.60 21.10
C SER A 228 1.91 -24.30 21.90
N LYS A 229 1.29 -24.29 23.09
CA LYS A 229 1.39 -23.18 24.03
C LYS A 229 2.81 -23.04 24.60
N ALA A 230 3.51 -24.15 24.83
CA ALA A 230 4.87 -24.14 25.37
C ALA A 230 5.84 -23.41 24.42
N GLU A 231 5.75 -23.67 23.12
CA GLU A 231 6.51 -22.95 22.09
C GLU A 231 6.21 -21.45 22.13
N LEU A 232 4.94 -21.06 22.23
CA LEU A 232 4.56 -19.64 22.28
C LEU A 232 5.04 -18.94 23.56
N TRP A 233 5.12 -19.62 24.68
CA TRP A 233 5.68 -19.06 25.91
C TRP A 233 7.18 -18.78 25.77
N ASN A 234 7.94 -19.69 25.14
CA ASN A 234 9.36 -19.48 24.86
C ASN A 234 9.57 -18.30 23.89
N ILE A 235 8.74 -18.22 22.83
CA ILE A 235 8.78 -17.09 21.89
C ILE A 235 8.41 -15.78 22.58
N ARG A 236 7.40 -15.78 23.46
CA ARG A 236 7.01 -14.64 24.28
C ARG A 236 8.19 -14.12 25.11
N ASP A 237 8.88 -14.98 25.82
CA ASP A 237 10.01 -14.60 26.66
C ASP A 237 11.16 -14.02 25.82
N THR A 238 11.39 -14.59 24.63
CA THR A 238 12.32 -14.04 23.66
C THR A 238 11.90 -12.64 23.19
N ILE A 239 10.62 -12.44 22.86
CA ILE A 239 10.09 -11.14 22.43
C ILE A 239 10.22 -10.11 23.54
N HIS A 240 9.95 -10.48 24.80
CA HIS A 240 10.12 -9.60 25.96
C HIS A 240 11.57 -9.12 26.06
N GLY A 241 12.54 -10.03 26.02
CA GLY A 241 13.95 -9.67 26.09
C GLY A 241 14.36 -8.71 24.96
N LEU A 242 13.98 -9.02 23.71
CA LEU A 242 14.30 -8.16 22.55
C LEU A 242 13.64 -6.76 22.64
N ILE A 243 12.45 -6.66 23.21
CA ILE A 243 11.73 -5.38 23.39
C ILE A 243 12.33 -4.60 24.54
N GLU A 244 12.75 -5.26 25.62
CA GLU A 244 13.43 -4.64 26.78
C GLU A 244 14.83 -4.14 26.40
N ASP A 245 15.57 -4.83 25.52
CA ASP A 245 16.87 -4.41 25.00
C ASP A 245 16.86 -3.04 24.28
N ILE A 246 15.68 -2.57 23.89
CA ILE A 246 15.47 -1.27 23.23
C ILE A 246 14.59 -0.32 24.06
N ASP A 247 14.59 -0.49 25.38
CA ASP A 247 13.89 0.33 26.38
C ASP A 247 12.36 0.35 26.21
N LEU A 248 11.77 -0.64 25.54
CA LEU A 248 10.33 -0.76 25.35
C LEU A 248 9.73 -1.85 26.26
N LYS A 249 8.40 -1.87 26.38
CA LYS A 249 7.68 -2.85 27.20
C LYS A 249 6.45 -3.39 26.49
N VAL A 250 6.25 -4.69 26.61
CA VAL A 250 5.01 -5.33 26.18
C VAL A 250 3.91 -4.99 27.21
N LYS A 251 2.67 -4.77 26.73
CA LYS A 251 1.51 -4.52 27.60
C LYS A 251 1.12 -5.79 28.37
N SER A 252 0.69 -5.63 29.61
CA SER A 252 0.26 -6.74 30.48
C SER A 252 -0.98 -7.51 29.99
N ASN A 253 -1.72 -7.01 28.98
CA ASN A 253 -2.89 -7.68 28.43
C ASN A 253 -2.55 -8.64 27.26
N GLU A 254 -1.31 -9.02 27.12
CA GLU A 254 -0.88 -10.08 26.22
C GLU A 254 -1.54 -11.42 26.54
N ARG A 255 -1.73 -12.27 25.52
CA ARG A 255 -2.44 -13.55 25.70
C ARG A 255 -1.87 -14.64 24.82
N VAL A 256 -1.82 -15.87 25.38
CA VAL A 256 -1.68 -17.11 24.61
C VAL A 256 -3.00 -17.87 24.67
N PHE A 257 -3.60 -18.17 23.53
CA PHE A 257 -4.92 -18.77 23.42
C PHE A 257 -5.06 -19.64 22.16
N PRO A 258 -6.00 -20.60 22.11
CA PRO A 258 -6.24 -21.40 20.91
C PRO A 258 -6.89 -20.55 19.81
N VAL A 259 -6.48 -20.74 18.54
CA VAL A 259 -7.02 -19.97 17.40
C VAL A 259 -8.51 -20.20 17.16
N THR A 260 -9.09 -21.27 17.75
CA THR A 260 -10.53 -21.54 17.73
C THR A 260 -11.37 -20.49 18.46
N GLU A 261 -10.78 -19.73 19.41
CA GLU A 261 -11.42 -18.58 20.05
C GLU A 261 -11.57 -17.37 19.09
N GLY A 262 -10.86 -17.41 17.95
CA GLY A 262 -10.74 -16.28 17.03
C GLY A 262 -9.66 -15.26 17.44
N ILE A 263 -8.82 -14.88 16.49
CA ILE A 263 -7.73 -13.91 16.70
C ILE A 263 -8.29 -12.50 16.57
N ASP A 264 -8.43 -11.78 17.68
CA ASP A 264 -8.88 -10.37 17.68
C ASP A 264 -7.73 -9.45 17.25
N PHE A 265 -7.56 -9.26 15.94
CA PHE A 265 -6.47 -8.50 15.35
C PHE A 265 -6.94 -7.64 14.15
N LEU A 266 -6.31 -6.53 13.87
CA LEU A 266 -6.58 -5.65 12.70
C LEU A 266 -8.04 -5.14 12.59
N GLY A 267 -8.78 -5.11 13.68
CA GLY A 267 -10.20 -4.73 13.66
C GLY A 267 -11.16 -5.88 13.35
N TYR A 268 -10.63 -7.09 13.18
CA TYR A 268 -11.36 -8.33 12.94
C TYR A 268 -11.20 -9.32 14.08
N VAL A 269 -12.09 -10.30 14.14
CA VAL A 269 -11.89 -11.57 14.82
C VAL A 269 -11.65 -12.58 13.71
N ILE A 270 -10.42 -13.11 13.63
CA ILE A 270 -9.93 -13.89 12.49
C ILE A 270 -9.99 -15.38 12.88
N TYR A 271 -10.69 -16.17 12.07
CA TYR A 271 -10.75 -17.64 12.14
C TYR A 271 -10.13 -18.23 10.86
N PRO A 272 -9.77 -19.50 10.84
CA PRO A 272 -9.18 -20.13 9.65
C PRO A 272 -10.03 -19.96 8.38
N ASN A 273 -11.35 -20.15 8.47
CA ASN A 273 -12.24 -20.19 7.31
C ASN A 273 -13.08 -18.92 7.10
N HIS A 274 -13.17 -18.06 8.12
CA HIS A 274 -13.94 -16.82 8.04
C HIS A 274 -13.33 -15.73 8.92
N SER A 275 -13.85 -14.53 8.82
CA SER A 275 -13.52 -13.46 9.76
C SER A 275 -14.74 -12.60 10.04
N GLU A 276 -14.82 -12.12 11.28
CA GLU A 276 -15.86 -11.20 11.70
C GLU A 276 -15.29 -9.80 11.96
N LEU A 277 -16.12 -8.78 11.85
CA LEU A 277 -15.77 -7.46 12.40
C LEU A 277 -15.85 -7.45 13.92
N ARG A 278 -14.90 -6.78 14.57
CA ARG A 278 -14.96 -6.56 16.04
C ARG A 278 -16.31 -6.02 16.47
N LYS A 279 -16.86 -6.55 17.55
CA LYS A 279 -18.15 -6.13 18.13
C LYS A 279 -18.25 -4.60 18.33
N ARG A 280 -17.15 -3.95 18.73
CA ARG A 280 -17.09 -2.49 18.90
C ARG A 280 -17.31 -1.74 17.57
N ILE A 281 -16.77 -2.21 16.47
CA ILE A 281 -16.93 -1.62 15.14
C ILE A 281 -18.39 -1.77 14.69
N LYS A 282 -18.96 -2.98 14.81
CA LYS A 282 -20.37 -3.27 14.50
C LYS A 282 -21.32 -2.36 15.29
N LYS A 283 -21.14 -2.28 16.61
CA LYS A 283 -21.97 -1.43 17.49
C LYS A 283 -21.83 0.07 17.18
N ARG A 284 -20.61 0.56 16.92
CA ARG A 284 -20.36 1.97 16.59
C ARG A 284 -21.04 2.37 15.29
N PHE A 285 -20.98 1.51 14.28
CA PHE A 285 -21.65 1.73 13.01
C PHE A 285 -23.17 1.75 13.19
N ALA A 286 -23.76 0.76 13.86
CA ALA A 286 -25.18 0.69 14.12
C ALA A 286 -25.71 1.97 14.82
N ARG A 287 -25.02 2.43 15.89
CA ARG A 287 -25.40 3.68 16.58
C ARG A 287 -25.36 4.89 15.66
N LYS A 288 -24.31 5.03 14.86
CA LYS A 288 -24.19 6.16 13.91
C LYS A 288 -25.26 6.10 12.84
N MET A 289 -25.60 4.93 12.32
CA MET A 289 -26.67 4.76 11.33
C MET A 289 -28.05 5.13 11.87
N HIS A 290 -28.29 4.87 13.16
CA HIS A 290 -29.54 5.24 13.82
C HIS A 290 -29.67 6.75 14.06
N THR A 291 -28.57 7.45 14.34
CA THR A 291 -28.58 8.88 14.69
C THR A 291 -28.38 9.83 13.52
N VAL A 292 -27.79 9.36 12.40
CA VAL A 292 -27.46 10.22 11.26
C VAL A 292 -28.70 10.63 10.47
N LYS A 293 -28.96 11.94 10.37
CA LYS A 293 -30.08 12.52 9.60
C LYS A 293 -29.68 12.88 8.16
N SER A 294 -28.46 13.34 7.94
CA SER A 294 -27.97 13.75 6.62
C SER A 294 -27.78 12.58 5.68
N ARG A 295 -28.44 12.62 4.50
CA ARG A 295 -28.28 11.60 3.44
C ARG A 295 -26.83 11.46 2.98
N LYS A 296 -26.13 12.58 2.77
CA LYS A 296 -24.70 12.59 2.40
C LYS A 296 -23.85 11.88 3.45
N ARG A 297 -24.03 12.27 4.74
CA ARG A 297 -23.28 11.66 5.83
C ARG A 297 -23.59 10.17 6.01
N ARG A 298 -24.83 9.78 5.79
CA ARG A 298 -25.25 8.38 5.79
C ARG A 298 -24.52 7.57 4.72
N SER A 299 -24.44 8.08 3.49
CA SER A 299 -23.70 7.42 2.39
C SER A 299 -22.21 7.31 2.69
N GLU A 300 -21.59 8.35 3.24
CA GLU A 300 -20.17 8.30 3.67
C GLU A 300 -19.92 7.25 4.76
N LEU A 301 -20.81 7.11 5.73
CA LEU A 301 -20.72 6.09 6.79
C LEU A 301 -20.85 4.68 6.21
N ILE A 302 -21.80 4.47 5.30
CA ILE A 302 -22.00 3.19 4.61
C ILE A 302 -20.76 2.82 3.80
N ALA A 303 -20.22 3.74 2.99
CA ALA A 303 -19.01 3.51 2.19
C ALA A 303 -17.81 3.18 3.06
N SER A 304 -17.60 3.90 4.15
CA SER A 304 -16.52 3.65 5.11
C SER A 304 -16.65 2.29 5.80
N PHE A 305 -17.86 1.90 6.22
CA PHE A 305 -18.10 0.61 6.84
C PHE A 305 -17.95 -0.54 5.82
N TYR A 306 -18.43 -0.35 4.60
CA TYR A 306 -18.31 -1.32 3.52
C TYR A 306 -16.85 -1.68 3.23
N GLY A 307 -15.94 -0.71 3.28
CA GLY A 307 -14.51 -0.94 3.11
C GLY A 307 -13.92 -2.01 4.03
N MET A 308 -14.46 -2.15 5.24
CA MET A 308 -14.11 -3.24 6.16
C MET A 308 -15.03 -4.46 6.02
N ALA A 309 -16.32 -4.22 5.87
CA ALA A 309 -17.36 -5.25 5.84
C ALA A 309 -17.18 -6.27 4.72
N LYS A 310 -16.73 -5.84 3.55
CA LYS A 310 -16.44 -6.70 2.39
C LYS A 310 -15.32 -7.73 2.62
N HIS A 311 -14.53 -7.56 3.67
CA HIS A 311 -13.45 -8.48 4.05
C HIS A 311 -13.81 -9.34 5.29
N ALA A 312 -15.09 -9.35 5.69
CA ALA A 312 -15.57 -10.11 6.82
C ALA A 312 -16.94 -10.73 6.54
N ASP A 313 -17.27 -11.79 7.27
CA ASP A 313 -18.60 -12.41 7.20
C ASP A 313 -19.62 -11.56 7.98
N CYS A 314 -20.11 -10.51 7.34
CA CYS A 314 -21.08 -9.57 7.93
C CYS A 314 -22.15 -9.08 6.95
N ASN A 315 -22.42 -9.82 5.87
CA ASN A 315 -23.41 -9.47 4.86
C ASN A 315 -24.81 -9.24 5.46
N ASN A 316 -25.27 -10.15 6.30
CA ASN A 316 -26.58 -10.04 6.95
C ASN A 316 -26.69 -8.78 7.81
N LEU A 317 -25.66 -8.48 8.61
CA LEU A 317 -25.62 -7.27 9.42
C LEU A 317 -25.60 -6.01 8.57
N PHE A 318 -24.81 -6.00 7.50
CA PHE A 318 -24.71 -4.88 6.58
C PHE A 318 -26.07 -4.59 5.93
N ASN A 319 -26.72 -5.61 5.39
CA ASN A 319 -28.03 -5.49 4.75
C ASN A 319 -29.08 -4.98 5.72
N LYS A 320 -29.13 -5.54 6.94
CA LYS A 320 -30.06 -5.11 8.00
C LYS A 320 -29.90 -3.65 8.39
N LEU A 321 -28.66 -3.14 8.51
CA LEU A 321 -28.40 -1.77 8.97
C LEU A 321 -28.47 -0.72 7.86
N THR A 322 -28.25 -1.10 6.61
CA THR A 322 -28.21 -0.15 5.49
C THR A 322 -29.47 -0.19 4.62
N GLY A 323 -30.25 -1.25 4.70
CA GLY A 323 -31.34 -1.53 3.77
C GLY A 323 -30.86 -1.85 2.35
N LYS A 324 -29.55 -2.13 2.18
CA LYS A 324 -28.93 -2.44 0.89
C LYS A 324 -28.42 -3.88 0.91
N ASN A 325 -28.79 -4.66 -0.09
CA ASN A 325 -28.14 -5.95 -0.30
C ASN A 325 -26.69 -5.73 -0.73
N MET A 326 -25.77 -6.31 -0.02
CA MET A 326 -24.36 -6.36 -0.42
C MET A 326 -24.22 -7.43 -1.48
N ARG A 327 -24.24 -6.99 -2.75
CA ARG A 327 -23.99 -7.87 -3.90
C ARG A 327 -22.50 -7.86 -4.21
N SER A 328 -21.93 -9.02 -4.52
CA SER A 328 -20.59 -9.07 -5.11
C SER A 328 -20.63 -8.43 -6.50
N PHE A 329 -19.50 -7.95 -6.98
CA PHE A 329 -19.45 -7.43 -8.37
C PHE A 329 -19.86 -8.49 -9.38
N LYS A 330 -19.57 -9.76 -9.09
CA LYS A 330 -20.01 -10.91 -9.89
C LYS A 330 -21.54 -11.05 -9.93
N ASP A 331 -22.23 -10.80 -8.79
CA ASP A 331 -23.68 -10.90 -8.67
C ASP A 331 -24.43 -9.78 -9.42
N LEU A 332 -23.73 -8.68 -9.73
CA LEU A 332 -24.30 -7.54 -10.43
C LEU A 332 -24.39 -7.77 -11.94
N ASN A 333 -23.68 -8.78 -12.48
CA ASN A 333 -23.60 -9.06 -13.92
C ASN A 333 -23.30 -7.79 -14.77
N VAL A 334 -22.59 -6.83 -14.19
CA VAL A 334 -22.24 -5.56 -14.84
C VAL A 334 -20.85 -5.70 -15.42
N ALA A 335 -20.77 -5.71 -16.73
CA ALA A 335 -19.52 -5.53 -17.45
C ALA A 335 -19.32 -4.03 -17.77
N PHE A 336 -18.07 -3.58 -17.75
CA PHE A 336 -17.73 -2.25 -18.25
C PHE A 336 -18.16 -2.17 -19.72
N LYS A 337 -19.09 -1.26 -20.01
CA LYS A 337 -19.47 -0.90 -21.39
C LYS A 337 -18.80 0.44 -21.69
N PRO A 338 -17.78 0.48 -22.53
CA PRO A 338 -17.20 1.73 -22.97
C PRO A 338 -18.27 2.58 -23.67
N GLU A 339 -18.22 3.89 -23.49
CA GLU A 339 -19.15 4.82 -24.14
C GLU A 339 -19.13 4.74 -25.67
N ASP A 340 -17.96 4.37 -26.24
CA ASP A 340 -17.76 4.16 -27.67
C ASP A 340 -18.22 2.77 -28.17
N GLY A 341 -18.79 1.93 -27.30
CA GLY A 341 -19.27 0.58 -27.63
C GLY A 341 -18.17 -0.44 -27.98
N LYS A 342 -16.90 -0.09 -27.86
CA LYS A 342 -15.77 -0.90 -28.31
C LYS A 342 -15.23 -1.82 -27.23
N LYS A 343 -14.69 -2.97 -27.65
CA LYS A 343 -14.09 -3.95 -26.75
C LYS A 343 -12.84 -3.40 -26.07
N ARG A 344 -12.64 -3.75 -24.80
CA ARG A 344 -11.41 -3.52 -24.03
C ARG A 344 -10.86 -4.86 -23.60
N PHE A 345 -9.56 -5.06 -23.84
CA PHE A 345 -8.90 -6.32 -23.53
C PHE A 345 -8.07 -6.25 -22.27
N ALA A 346 -8.05 -7.34 -21.50
CA ALA A 346 -7.17 -7.53 -20.35
C ALA A 346 -5.70 -7.70 -20.78
N GLY A 347 -4.79 -7.67 -19.85
CA GLY A 347 -3.35 -7.87 -20.08
C GLY A 347 -2.54 -6.57 -20.17
N THR A 348 -1.23 -6.70 -20.02
CA THR A 348 -0.27 -5.60 -20.11
C THR A 348 -0.08 -5.15 -21.55
N VAL A 349 0.12 -3.84 -21.75
CA VAL A 349 0.47 -3.29 -23.07
C VAL A 349 1.95 -3.55 -23.33
N VAL A 350 2.26 -4.16 -24.48
CA VAL A 350 3.63 -4.40 -24.94
C VAL A 350 3.88 -3.70 -26.27
N SER A 351 5.13 -3.32 -26.52
CA SER A 351 5.51 -2.76 -27.80
C SER A 351 5.51 -3.84 -28.88
N ILE A 352 5.01 -3.53 -30.08
CA ILE A 352 5.06 -4.47 -31.21
C ILE A 352 6.50 -4.90 -31.54
N ARG A 353 7.50 -4.06 -31.22
CA ARG A 353 8.93 -4.35 -31.41
C ARG A 353 9.41 -5.51 -30.55
N GLU A 354 8.83 -5.66 -29.35
CA GLU A 354 9.16 -6.74 -28.41
C GLU A 354 8.57 -8.08 -28.81
N LEU A 355 7.61 -8.08 -29.75
CA LEU A 355 6.93 -9.27 -30.24
C LEU A 355 7.52 -9.82 -31.54
N VAL A 356 8.51 -9.14 -32.13
CA VAL A 356 9.13 -9.56 -33.39
C VAL A 356 9.83 -10.92 -33.22
N ASN A 357 9.53 -11.86 -34.11
CA ASN A 357 10.03 -13.22 -34.12
C ASN A 357 9.63 -14.08 -32.90
N LEU A 358 8.68 -13.65 -32.09
CA LEU A 358 8.11 -14.46 -31.03
C LEU A 358 6.82 -15.13 -31.50
N PRO A 359 6.56 -16.42 -31.18
CA PRO A 359 5.27 -17.04 -31.42
C PRO A 359 4.21 -16.39 -30.48
N ILE A 360 3.12 -15.94 -31.06
CA ILE A 360 2.01 -15.32 -30.34
C ILE A 360 0.70 -15.98 -30.76
N ILE A 361 -0.25 -16.06 -29.85
CA ILE A 361 -1.63 -16.47 -30.13
C ILE A 361 -2.50 -15.22 -30.13
N VAL A 362 -3.03 -14.85 -31.27
CA VAL A 362 -3.96 -13.71 -31.36
C VAL A 362 -5.35 -14.19 -30.95
N LYS A 363 -5.93 -13.55 -29.93
CA LYS A 363 -7.22 -13.93 -29.34
C LYS A 363 -8.40 -13.13 -29.91
N ASP A 364 -8.23 -11.84 -30.12
CA ASP A 364 -9.26 -10.94 -30.67
C ASP A 364 -8.63 -9.54 -30.92
N PHE A 365 -9.38 -8.68 -31.61
CA PHE A 365 -8.93 -7.30 -31.85
C PHE A 365 -10.11 -6.32 -31.85
N GLU A 366 -9.82 -5.02 -31.74
CA GLU A 366 -10.80 -3.95 -31.88
C GLU A 366 -10.16 -2.74 -32.57
N THR A 367 -10.92 -2.12 -33.48
CA THR A 367 -10.44 -0.99 -34.31
C THR A 367 -11.06 0.33 -33.89
N GLY A 368 -10.46 1.45 -34.33
CA GLY A 368 -10.97 2.80 -34.08
C GLY A 368 -10.87 3.23 -32.62
N ILE A 369 -9.93 2.69 -31.85
CA ILE A 369 -9.71 3.06 -30.45
C ILE A 369 -9.03 4.43 -30.38
N LYS A 370 -9.59 5.32 -29.55
CA LYS A 370 -8.96 6.60 -29.19
C LYS A 370 -7.98 6.39 -28.03
N THR A 371 -6.76 6.84 -28.19
CA THR A 371 -5.71 6.80 -27.17
C THR A 371 -5.03 8.18 -27.06
N GLU A 372 -4.25 8.40 -26.01
CA GLU A 372 -3.43 9.62 -25.85
C GLU A 372 -2.45 9.85 -27.03
N GLN A 373 -2.11 8.78 -27.76
CA GLN A 373 -1.19 8.81 -28.92
C GLN A 373 -1.90 8.92 -30.28
N GLY A 374 -3.23 9.14 -30.31
CA GLY A 374 -4.02 9.32 -31.54
C GLY A 374 -5.33 8.55 -31.57
N GLU A 375 -6.12 8.85 -32.60
CA GLU A 375 -7.43 8.23 -32.87
C GLU A 375 -7.31 7.14 -33.94
N GLY A 376 -8.31 6.23 -34.01
CA GLY A 376 -8.39 5.20 -35.04
C GLY A 376 -7.42 4.04 -34.90
N ARG A 377 -6.79 3.87 -33.76
CA ARG A 377 -5.83 2.76 -33.50
C ARG A 377 -6.54 1.41 -33.40
N CYS A 378 -5.83 0.36 -33.78
CA CYS A 378 -6.26 -1.01 -33.56
C CYS A 378 -5.55 -1.56 -32.33
N ILE A 379 -6.29 -2.13 -31.38
CA ILE A 379 -5.79 -2.91 -30.25
C ILE A 379 -5.94 -4.38 -30.53
N VAL A 380 -4.88 -5.16 -30.33
CA VAL A 380 -4.85 -6.60 -30.56
C VAL A 380 -4.57 -7.30 -29.24
N SER A 381 -5.45 -8.24 -28.87
CA SER A 381 -5.30 -9.10 -27.68
C SER A 381 -4.54 -10.35 -28.08
N ILE A 382 -3.49 -10.66 -27.35
CA ILE A 382 -2.59 -11.79 -27.61
C ILE A 382 -2.29 -12.56 -26.33
N GLU A 383 -1.86 -13.79 -26.51
CA GLU A 383 -1.22 -14.59 -25.47
C GLU A 383 0.22 -14.87 -25.89
N VAL A 384 1.15 -14.64 -24.97
CA VAL A 384 2.60 -14.88 -25.15
C VAL A 384 3.10 -15.63 -23.93
N ASN A 385 3.67 -16.82 -24.12
CA ASN A 385 4.16 -17.67 -23.03
C ASN A 385 3.13 -17.93 -21.91
N GLY A 386 1.84 -18.08 -22.26
CA GLY A 386 0.75 -18.29 -21.30
C GLY A 386 0.24 -17.04 -20.61
N GLU A 387 0.80 -15.85 -20.90
CA GLU A 387 0.35 -14.57 -20.34
C GLU A 387 -0.47 -13.77 -21.34
N MET A 388 -1.60 -13.22 -20.88
CA MET A 388 -2.42 -12.29 -21.67
C MET A 388 -1.74 -10.93 -21.79
N LYS A 389 -1.50 -10.50 -23.03
CA LYS A 389 -0.89 -9.20 -23.39
C LYS A 389 -1.71 -8.52 -24.48
N LYS A 390 -1.40 -7.27 -24.79
CA LYS A 390 -2.02 -6.52 -25.86
C LYS A 390 -1.04 -5.52 -26.46
N PHE A 391 -1.18 -5.27 -27.75
CA PHE A 391 -0.42 -4.21 -28.41
C PHE A 391 -1.32 -3.34 -29.29
N PHE A 392 -0.84 -2.16 -29.64
CA PHE A 392 -1.52 -1.23 -30.52
C PHE A 392 -0.79 -1.14 -31.87
N THR A 393 -1.57 -1.16 -32.95
CA THR A 393 -1.05 -0.98 -34.30
C THR A 393 -1.89 0.01 -35.09
N ASN A 394 -1.24 0.74 -35.99
CA ASN A 394 -1.87 1.59 -37.01
C ASN A 394 -1.70 1.00 -38.43
N SER A 395 -1.07 -0.19 -38.54
CA SER A 395 -0.87 -0.85 -39.83
C SER A 395 -2.21 -1.22 -40.46
N GLU A 396 -2.52 -0.60 -41.59
CA GLU A 396 -3.74 -0.93 -42.38
C GLU A 396 -3.71 -2.37 -42.87
N GLU A 397 -2.53 -2.90 -43.21
CA GLU A 397 -2.36 -4.28 -43.63
C GLU A 397 -2.73 -5.26 -42.50
N MET A 398 -2.22 -5.02 -41.28
CA MET A 398 -2.57 -5.86 -40.12
C MET A 398 -4.07 -5.77 -39.79
N LYS A 399 -4.67 -4.57 -39.88
CA LYS A 399 -6.10 -4.37 -39.66
C LYS A 399 -6.94 -5.15 -40.65
N ASN A 400 -6.58 -5.09 -41.96
CA ASN A 400 -7.26 -5.81 -43.01
C ASN A 400 -7.19 -7.34 -42.84
N ILE A 401 -6.00 -7.86 -42.50
CA ILE A 401 -5.81 -9.30 -42.24
C ILE A 401 -6.68 -9.73 -41.04
N LEU A 402 -6.66 -9.00 -39.94
CA LEU A 402 -7.46 -9.32 -38.76
C LEU A 402 -8.96 -9.25 -39.04
N THR A 403 -9.40 -8.31 -39.89
CA THR A 403 -10.82 -8.20 -40.32
C THR A 403 -11.23 -9.37 -41.13
N GLN A 404 -10.44 -9.82 -42.12
CA GLN A 404 -10.69 -10.99 -42.92
C GLN A 404 -10.76 -12.27 -42.08
N ILE A 405 -9.83 -12.43 -41.11
CA ILE A 405 -9.84 -13.57 -40.19
C ILE A 405 -11.11 -13.58 -39.33
N ARG A 406 -11.63 -12.41 -38.93
CA ARG A 406 -12.88 -12.31 -38.15
C ARG A 406 -14.09 -12.81 -38.92
N GLU A 407 -14.10 -12.72 -40.25
CA GLU A 407 -15.18 -13.20 -41.12
C GLU A 407 -15.11 -14.72 -41.36
N MET A 408 -14.00 -15.36 -41.00
CA MET A 408 -13.83 -16.82 -41.13
C MET A 408 -14.51 -17.56 -39.97
N PRO A 409 -15.20 -18.69 -40.23
CA PRO A 409 -15.60 -19.60 -39.17
C PRO A 409 -14.36 -20.05 -38.39
N ASP A 410 -14.39 -19.88 -37.05
CA ASP A 410 -13.29 -20.23 -36.15
C ASP A 410 -11.96 -19.47 -36.42
N GLY A 411 -12.04 -18.25 -36.97
CA GLY A 411 -10.88 -17.44 -37.30
C GLY A 411 -10.00 -17.04 -36.06
N PHE A 412 -10.60 -16.93 -34.86
CA PHE A 412 -9.90 -16.67 -33.60
C PHE A 412 -10.17 -17.78 -32.59
N PRO A 413 -9.15 -18.13 -31.71
CA PRO A 413 -7.77 -17.66 -31.74
C PRO A 413 -6.92 -18.32 -32.82
N PHE A 414 -5.86 -17.63 -33.30
CA PHE A 414 -4.87 -18.20 -34.22
C PHE A 414 -3.43 -17.91 -33.78
N GLU A 415 -2.50 -18.80 -34.15
CA GLU A 415 -1.08 -18.65 -33.86
C GLU A 415 -0.34 -17.97 -35.03
N THR A 416 0.56 -17.08 -34.76
CA THR A 416 1.38 -16.36 -35.75
C THR A 416 2.67 -15.84 -35.13
N THR A 417 3.57 -15.31 -35.98
CA THR A 417 4.72 -14.50 -35.59
C THR A 417 4.61 -13.12 -36.22
N ILE A 418 5.18 -12.11 -35.59
CA ILE A 418 5.33 -10.80 -36.18
C ILE A 418 6.72 -10.67 -36.77
N LYS A 419 6.82 -10.35 -38.06
CA LYS A 419 8.08 -10.10 -38.76
C LYS A 419 8.19 -8.63 -39.18
N THR A 420 9.41 -8.22 -39.47
CA THR A 420 9.70 -6.90 -40.02
C THR A 420 10.02 -7.04 -41.51
N GLU A 421 9.39 -6.19 -42.34
CA GLU A 421 9.66 -6.08 -43.77
C GLU A 421 10.12 -4.68 -44.11
N ALA A 422 11.05 -4.56 -45.06
CA ALA A 422 11.47 -3.28 -45.58
C ALA A 422 10.35 -2.60 -46.35
N PHE A 423 10.09 -1.33 -46.08
CA PHE A 423 9.04 -0.54 -46.73
C PHE A 423 9.57 0.84 -47.12
N GLY A 424 9.67 1.08 -48.44
CA GLY A 424 10.20 2.33 -48.95
C GLY A 424 11.68 2.64 -48.58
N LYS A 425 12.11 3.88 -48.75
CA LYS A 425 13.49 4.26 -48.40
C LYS A 425 13.72 4.29 -46.89
N GLY A 426 14.26 3.18 -46.33
CA GLY A 426 14.72 3.12 -44.95
C GLY A 426 13.63 2.97 -43.88
N ARG A 427 12.40 2.62 -44.25
CA ARG A 427 11.30 2.36 -43.29
C ARG A 427 11.04 0.85 -43.16
N THR A 428 10.61 0.45 -41.98
CA THR A 428 10.25 -0.95 -41.66
C THR A 428 8.78 -1.02 -41.30
N LYS A 429 8.05 -1.99 -41.83
CA LYS A 429 6.68 -2.32 -41.43
C LYS A 429 6.66 -3.63 -40.65
N TYR A 430 5.64 -3.83 -39.84
CA TYR A 430 5.39 -5.06 -39.09
C TYR A 430 4.25 -5.83 -39.79
N VAL A 431 4.46 -7.11 -39.99
CA VAL A 431 3.50 -8.01 -40.68
C VAL A 431 3.33 -9.30 -39.88
N PHE A 432 2.14 -9.92 -40.03
CA PHE A 432 1.92 -11.29 -39.56
C PHE A 432 2.54 -12.29 -40.55
N SER A 433 3.16 -13.36 -39.98
CA SER A 433 3.82 -14.40 -40.77
C SER A 433 3.52 -15.81 -40.23
#